data_cf79d75ab9bf490c9a51439d8c6bd00b
#
_entry.id   cf79d75ab9bf490c9a51439d8c6bd00b
#
_cell.length_a   1.000
_cell.length_b   1.000
_cell.length_c   1.000
_cell.angle_alpha   90.00
_cell.angle_beta   90.00
_cell.angle_gamma   90.00
#
_symmetry.space_group_name_H-M   'P 1'
#
loop_
_entity.id
_entity.type
_entity.pdbx_description
1 polymer ?
#
loop_
_entity_poly.entity_id
_entity_poly.type
_entity_poly.pdbx_seq_one_letter_code
_entity_poly.pdbx_strand_id
1 'polypeptide(L)'
;MSKLQDIRNLVQEHAVSVSSSPGDWMDYMDTASRLYRYSFSDQLLIHAQRPDATACASLELWNEKMLRWVNRGARGIALFDETWQNTKLRYVFDISDTHMVAGGRSPYLWKMQEHQREEILTHLAEVYALEEKDAATLQDALMAVAREMVNDNLEEYLDGLEYAVEGTYLEDLDAVSYTHLRAHETAANL
;
A
#
# COMPACT_ATOMS: atom_id res chain seq x y z
N MET A 1 -1.18 20.39 -22.45
CA MET A 1 -0.39 20.31 -21.20
C MET A 1 0.77 19.35 -21.41
N SER A 2 1.87 19.45 -20.66
CA SER A 2 2.96 18.49 -20.80
C SER A 2 2.60 17.20 -20.05
N LYS A 3 3.08 16.05 -20.53
CA LYS A 3 2.83 14.75 -19.85
C LYS A 3 3.26 14.78 -18.37
N LEU A 4 4.30 15.52 -18.03
CA LEU A 4 4.74 15.72 -16.64
C LEU A 4 3.67 16.43 -15.81
N GLN A 5 3.01 17.44 -16.36
CA GLN A 5 1.93 18.15 -15.66
C GLN A 5 0.70 17.26 -15.47
N ASP A 6 0.40 16.42 -16.47
CA ASP A 6 -0.71 15.48 -16.38
C ASP A 6 -0.48 14.47 -15.25
N ILE A 7 0.76 13.97 -15.07
CA ILE A 7 1.11 13.06 -13.95
C ILE A 7 1.10 13.78 -12.59
N ARG A 8 1.49 15.07 -12.52
CA ARG A 8 1.35 15.85 -11.28
C ARG A 8 -0.11 16.04 -10.87
N ASN A 9 -0.95 16.37 -11.81
CA ASN A 9 -2.39 16.49 -11.55
C ASN A 9 -2.98 15.15 -11.10
N LEU A 10 -2.61 14.06 -11.79
CA LEU A 10 -3.06 12.71 -11.46
C LEU A 10 -2.74 12.32 -10.00
N VAL A 11 -1.50 12.56 -9.53
CA VAL A 11 -1.16 12.19 -8.14
C VAL A 11 -1.92 13.04 -7.12
N GLN A 12 -2.14 14.33 -7.41
CA GLN A 12 -2.90 15.21 -6.50
C GLN A 12 -4.38 14.80 -6.43
N GLU A 13 -5.00 14.58 -7.58
CA GLU A 13 -6.40 14.15 -7.66
C GLU A 13 -6.58 12.78 -6.99
N HIS A 14 -5.64 11.87 -7.22
CA HIS A 14 -5.69 10.53 -6.65
C HIS A 14 -5.45 10.52 -5.14
N ALA A 15 -4.54 11.35 -4.64
CA ALA A 15 -4.33 11.51 -3.19
C ALA A 15 -5.62 11.96 -2.47
N VAL A 16 -6.37 12.89 -3.07
CA VAL A 16 -7.68 13.28 -2.56
C VAL A 16 -8.69 12.15 -2.65
N SER A 17 -8.70 11.42 -3.78
CA SER A 17 -9.62 10.29 -3.98
C SER A 17 -9.43 9.18 -2.94
N VAL A 18 -8.19 8.72 -2.72
CA VAL A 18 -7.91 7.63 -1.75
C VAL A 18 -8.17 8.03 -0.30
N SER A 19 -8.18 9.33 0.00
CA SER A 19 -8.51 9.83 1.33
C SER A 19 -10.00 10.15 1.51
N SER A 20 -10.83 9.96 0.47
CA SER A 20 -12.24 10.35 0.49
C SER A 20 -13.12 9.39 1.28
N SER A 21 -12.73 8.13 1.40
CA SER A 21 -13.47 7.13 2.17
C SER A 21 -12.53 6.06 2.74
N PRO A 22 -12.91 5.40 3.85
CA PRO A 22 -12.17 4.25 4.37
C PRO A 22 -11.99 3.12 3.32
N GLY A 23 -12.99 2.88 2.47
CA GLY A 23 -12.92 1.87 1.41
C GLY A 23 -11.84 2.20 0.37
N ASP A 24 -11.80 3.43 -0.13
CA ASP A 24 -10.78 3.87 -1.09
C ASP A 24 -9.37 3.78 -0.49
N TRP A 25 -9.24 4.11 0.79
CA TRP A 25 -7.99 3.98 1.53
C TRP A 25 -7.57 2.52 1.66
N MET A 26 -8.48 1.60 1.97
CA MET A 26 -8.20 0.17 2.05
C MET A 26 -7.76 -0.40 0.70
N ASP A 27 -8.42 -0.03 -0.39
CA ASP A 27 -8.05 -0.45 -1.75
C ASP A 27 -6.63 0.05 -2.12
N TYR A 28 -6.31 1.28 -1.75
CA TYR A 28 -4.95 1.80 -1.90
C TYR A 28 -3.95 0.98 -1.06
N MET A 29 -4.24 0.72 0.21
CA MET A 29 -3.39 -0.04 1.11
C MET A 29 -3.11 -1.46 0.62
N ASP A 30 -4.08 -2.09 -0.04
CA ASP A 30 -3.87 -3.39 -0.68
C ASP A 30 -2.82 -3.33 -1.80
N THR A 31 -2.83 -2.28 -2.59
CA THR A 31 -1.79 -2.04 -3.62
C THR A 31 -0.45 -1.71 -2.98
N ALA A 32 -0.43 -0.81 -2.00
CA ALA A 32 0.77 -0.37 -1.29
C ALA A 32 1.48 -1.56 -0.58
N SER A 33 0.71 -2.48 0.01
CA SER A 33 1.25 -3.66 0.67
C SER A 33 2.02 -4.59 -0.28
N ARG A 34 1.58 -4.70 -1.54
CA ARG A 34 2.29 -5.46 -2.59
C ARG A 34 3.53 -4.74 -3.08
N LEU A 35 3.51 -3.42 -3.06
CA LEU A 35 4.53 -2.52 -3.61
C LEU A 35 5.35 -1.82 -2.51
N TYR A 36 5.50 -2.44 -1.35
CA TYR A 36 6.09 -1.87 -0.13
C TYR A 36 7.51 -1.28 -0.31
N ARG A 37 8.23 -1.65 -1.37
CA ARG A 37 9.55 -1.10 -1.71
C ARG A 37 9.52 0.22 -2.47
N TYR A 38 8.34 0.64 -2.91
CA TYR A 38 8.16 1.93 -3.58
C TYR A 38 7.88 3.02 -2.55
N SER A 39 8.29 4.24 -2.84
CA SER A 39 7.93 5.41 -2.04
C SER A 39 6.41 5.61 -2.04
N PHE A 40 5.87 6.30 -1.03
CA PHE A 40 4.45 6.64 -0.96
C PHE A 40 3.94 7.31 -2.25
N SER A 41 4.70 8.30 -2.77
CA SER A 41 4.35 8.99 -4.02
C SER A 41 4.30 8.03 -5.23
N ASP A 42 5.27 7.11 -5.32
CA ASP A 42 5.27 6.09 -6.38
C ASP A 42 4.12 5.11 -6.24
N GLN A 43 3.80 4.67 -5.01
CA GLN A 43 2.68 3.78 -4.74
C GLN A 43 1.35 4.41 -5.15
N LEU A 44 1.13 5.69 -4.83
CA LEU A 44 -0.04 6.45 -5.28
C LEU A 44 -0.13 6.52 -6.80
N LEU A 45 0.98 6.81 -7.47
CA LEU A 45 1.02 6.86 -8.93
C LEU A 45 0.78 5.50 -9.59
N ILE A 46 1.30 4.43 -8.99
CA ILE A 46 1.06 3.08 -9.50
C ILE A 46 -0.41 2.73 -9.29
N HIS A 47 -0.96 2.94 -8.09
CA HIS A 47 -2.37 2.67 -7.80
C HIS A 47 -3.30 3.44 -8.74
N ALA A 48 -3.05 4.73 -8.96
CA ALA A 48 -3.86 5.55 -9.87
C ALA A 48 -3.86 5.05 -11.33
N GLN A 49 -2.75 4.47 -11.79
CA GLN A 49 -2.62 3.99 -13.17
C GLN A 49 -2.89 2.50 -13.32
N ARG A 50 -2.66 1.72 -12.25
CA ARG A 50 -2.79 0.26 -12.23
C ARG A 50 -3.02 -0.28 -10.81
N PRO A 51 -4.23 -0.22 -10.29
CA PRO A 51 -4.54 -0.65 -8.92
C PRO A 51 -4.31 -2.16 -8.69
N ASP A 52 -4.36 -2.97 -9.74
CA ASP A 52 -4.09 -4.42 -9.71
C ASP A 52 -2.60 -4.79 -9.82
N ALA A 53 -1.69 -3.82 -9.85
CA ALA A 53 -0.25 -4.07 -9.95
C ALA A 53 0.25 -4.94 -8.77
N THR A 54 1.12 -5.90 -9.08
CA THR A 54 1.67 -6.85 -8.10
C THR A 54 3.17 -6.76 -7.94
N ALA A 55 3.92 -6.56 -9.02
CA ALA A 55 5.37 -6.40 -9.00
C ALA A 55 5.81 -5.51 -10.15
N CYS A 56 6.18 -4.30 -9.85
CA CYS A 56 6.61 -3.33 -10.85
C CYS A 56 8.14 -3.24 -10.91
N ALA A 57 8.69 -3.07 -12.11
CA ALA A 57 10.10 -2.79 -12.31
C ALA A 57 10.35 -2.08 -13.65
N SER A 58 11.54 -1.49 -13.78
CA SER A 58 11.97 -0.88 -15.04
C SER A 58 12.14 -1.93 -16.16
N LEU A 59 12.08 -1.47 -17.40
CA LEU A 59 12.34 -2.31 -18.57
C LEU A 59 13.68 -3.04 -18.48
N GLU A 60 14.71 -2.33 -18.04
CA GLU A 60 16.07 -2.88 -17.91
C GLU A 60 16.11 -4.01 -16.87
N LEU A 61 15.47 -3.80 -15.71
CA LEU A 61 15.43 -4.82 -14.66
C LEU A 61 14.68 -6.05 -15.13
N TRP A 62 13.55 -5.89 -15.80
CA TRP A 62 12.82 -7.03 -16.36
C TRP A 62 13.63 -7.78 -17.41
N ASN A 63 14.17 -7.08 -18.41
CA ASN A 63 14.84 -7.72 -19.54
C ASN A 63 16.21 -8.29 -19.17
N GLU A 64 17.04 -7.54 -18.43
CA GLU A 64 18.43 -7.91 -18.20
C GLU A 64 18.65 -8.74 -16.94
N LYS A 65 17.95 -8.41 -15.85
CA LYS A 65 18.17 -9.09 -14.56
C LYS A 65 17.22 -10.25 -14.33
N MET A 66 15.96 -10.10 -14.75
CA MET A 66 14.93 -11.12 -14.54
C MET A 66 14.76 -12.03 -15.77
N LEU A 67 15.33 -11.67 -16.92
CA LEU A 67 15.12 -12.36 -18.20
C LEU A 67 13.63 -12.56 -18.49
N ARG A 68 12.88 -11.48 -18.28
CA ARG A 68 11.47 -11.38 -18.61
C ARG A 68 11.29 -10.20 -19.58
N TRP A 69 10.68 -10.45 -20.70
CA TRP A 69 10.52 -9.41 -21.71
C TRP A 69 9.17 -8.73 -21.57
N VAL A 70 9.21 -7.40 -21.58
CA VAL A 70 7.99 -6.62 -21.60
C VAL A 70 7.26 -6.84 -22.92
N ASN A 71 5.96 -7.12 -22.82
CA ASN A 71 5.11 -7.44 -23.97
C ASN A 71 4.98 -6.21 -24.90
N ARG A 72 4.98 -6.47 -26.19
CA ARG A 72 4.77 -5.41 -27.18
C ARG A 72 3.41 -4.76 -26.97
N GLY A 73 3.39 -3.43 -26.84
CA GLY A 73 2.17 -2.67 -26.59
C GLY A 73 1.81 -2.49 -25.11
N ALA A 74 2.58 -3.06 -24.18
CA ALA A 74 2.43 -2.78 -22.76
C ALA A 74 2.57 -1.29 -22.48
N ARG A 75 1.72 -0.76 -21.60
CA ARG A 75 1.76 0.64 -21.18
C ARG A 75 2.58 0.77 -19.90
N GLY A 76 3.69 1.50 -19.99
CA GLY A 76 4.50 1.81 -18.83
C GLY A 76 3.75 2.74 -17.86
N ILE A 77 3.84 2.42 -16.58
CA ILE A 77 3.35 3.26 -15.48
C ILE A 77 4.35 4.38 -15.28
N ALA A 78 3.90 5.62 -15.35
CA ALA A 78 4.75 6.81 -15.26
C ALA A 78 4.96 7.18 -13.78
N LEU A 79 6.22 7.28 -13.37
CA LEU A 79 6.65 7.71 -12.05
C LEU A 79 7.55 8.94 -12.17
N PHE A 80 7.75 9.68 -11.08
CA PHE A 80 8.72 10.75 -11.05
C PHE A 80 10.14 10.20 -10.92
N ASP A 81 11.06 10.78 -11.66
CA ASP A 81 12.50 10.58 -11.49
C ASP A 81 13.05 11.78 -10.69
N GLU A 82 13.30 11.55 -9.41
CA GLU A 82 13.74 12.57 -8.48
C GLU A 82 15.29 12.75 -8.46
N THR A 83 16.01 12.02 -9.31
CA THR A 83 17.47 11.96 -9.24
C THR A 83 18.18 13.22 -9.75
N TRP A 84 17.48 14.16 -10.35
CA TRP A 84 18.07 15.37 -10.96
C TRP A 84 17.28 16.64 -10.65
N GLN A 85 17.96 17.79 -10.72
CA GLN A 85 17.39 19.14 -10.53
C GLN A 85 16.17 19.44 -11.43
N ASN A 86 15.98 18.65 -12.50
CA ASN A 86 14.81 18.71 -13.35
C ASN A 86 14.01 17.40 -13.20
N THR A 87 12.82 17.47 -12.64
CA THR A 87 11.89 16.36 -12.55
C THR A 87 11.61 15.78 -13.94
N LYS A 88 11.95 14.50 -14.13
CA LYS A 88 11.64 13.73 -15.34
C LYS A 88 10.66 12.62 -14.99
N LEU A 89 10.14 11.96 -16.03
CA LEU A 89 9.35 10.73 -15.85
C LEU A 89 10.24 9.52 -16.13
N ARG A 90 10.15 8.52 -15.24
CA ARG A 90 10.61 7.16 -15.47
C ARG A 90 9.41 6.24 -15.63
N TYR A 91 9.60 5.08 -16.23
CA TYR A 91 8.53 4.13 -16.50
C TYR A 91 8.85 2.78 -15.88
N VAL A 92 7.85 2.21 -15.25
CA VAL A 92 7.88 0.83 -14.75
C VAL A 92 6.75 0.02 -15.40
N PHE A 93 6.91 -1.29 -15.39
CA PHE A 93 5.95 -2.24 -15.94
C PHE A 93 5.63 -3.29 -14.89
N ASP A 94 4.37 -3.66 -14.77
CA ASP A 94 3.97 -4.76 -13.91
C ASP A 94 4.39 -6.12 -14.48
N ILE A 95 4.59 -7.11 -13.63
CA ILE A 95 4.96 -8.48 -14.02
C ILE A 95 3.97 -9.09 -15.02
N SER A 96 2.68 -8.75 -14.91
CA SER A 96 1.63 -9.22 -15.83
C SER A 96 1.81 -8.71 -17.27
N ASP A 97 2.54 -7.62 -17.43
CA ASP A 97 2.93 -7.08 -18.74
C ASP A 97 4.18 -7.74 -19.32
N THR A 98 4.70 -8.80 -18.69
CA THR A 98 5.93 -9.45 -19.10
C THR A 98 5.73 -10.93 -19.37
N HIS A 99 6.58 -11.50 -20.22
CA HIS A 99 6.68 -12.95 -20.39
C HIS A 99 8.11 -13.43 -20.11
N MET A 100 8.22 -14.63 -19.57
CA MET A 100 9.50 -15.25 -19.23
C MET A 100 10.16 -15.82 -20.50
N VAL A 101 11.46 -15.62 -20.62
CA VAL A 101 12.29 -16.29 -21.63
C VAL A 101 13.14 -17.37 -20.98
N ALA A 102 13.87 -18.15 -21.78
CA ALA A 102 14.73 -19.22 -21.27
C ALA A 102 15.75 -18.68 -20.25
N GLY A 103 15.78 -19.28 -19.07
CA GLY A 103 16.61 -18.82 -17.94
C GLY A 103 15.99 -17.69 -17.12
N GLY A 104 14.79 -17.28 -17.46
CA GLY A 104 14.07 -16.21 -16.74
C GLY A 104 13.70 -16.59 -15.32
N ARG A 105 13.51 -15.57 -14.48
CA ARG A 105 13.16 -15.70 -13.07
C ARG A 105 11.84 -15.03 -12.79
N SER A 106 11.08 -15.59 -11.84
CA SER A 106 9.96 -14.87 -11.23
C SER A 106 10.45 -14.12 -10.01
N PRO A 107 10.00 -12.86 -9.79
CA PRO A 107 10.28 -12.17 -8.56
C PRO A 107 9.69 -12.93 -7.38
N TYR A 108 10.40 -12.92 -6.28
CA TYR A 108 9.84 -13.38 -5.02
C TYR A 108 8.88 -12.28 -4.52
N LEU A 109 7.60 -12.62 -4.49
CA LEU A 109 6.59 -11.79 -3.84
C LEU A 109 6.47 -12.30 -2.40
N TRP A 110 6.73 -11.41 -1.44
CA TRP A 110 6.59 -11.78 -0.04
C TRP A 110 5.14 -12.16 0.25
N LYS A 111 4.96 -13.25 0.94
CA LYS A 111 3.67 -13.72 1.42
C LYS A 111 3.87 -14.26 2.83
N MET A 112 3.07 -13.75 3.76
CA MET A 112 3.07 -14.21 5.14
C MET A 112 2.85 -15.72 5.20
N GLN A 113 3.72 -16.43 5.91
CA GLN A 113 3.62 -17.86 6.15
C GLN A 113 2.83 -18.10 7.44
N GLU A 114 2.25 -19.31 7.60
CA GLU A 114 1.40 -19.62 8.75
C GLU A 114 2.16 -19.48 10.08
N HIS A 115 3.40 -20.00 10.16
CA HIS A 115 4.22 -19.85 11.37
C HIS A 115 4.49 -18.40 11.76
N GLN A 116 4.65 -17.51 10.77
CA GLN A 116 4.81 -16.06 11.02
C GLN A 116 3.52 -15.45 11.58
N ARG A 117 2.34 -15.93 11.15
CA ARG A 117 1.06 -15.48 11.72
C ARG A 117 0.95 -15.82 13.19
N GLU A 118 1.31 -17.04 13.56
CA GLU A 118 1.29 -17.52 14.94
C GLU A 118 2.28 -16.73 15.81
N GLU A 119 3.50 -16.50 15.32
CA GLU A 119 4.50 -15.69 16.02
C GLU A 119 4.03 -14.25 16.25
N ILE A 120 3.47 -13.61 15.22
CA ILE A 120 2.95 -12.23 15.30
C ILE A 120 1.77 -12.18 16.27
N LEU A 121 0.83 -13.13 16.15
CA LEU A 121 -0.33 -13.20 17.05
C LEU A 121 0.10 -13.32 18.51
N THR A 122 1.03 -14.23 18.81
CA THR A 122 1.57 -14.42 20.17
C THR A 122 2.21 -13.12 20.67
N HIS A 123 3.02 -12.49 19.84
CA HIS A 123 3.69 -11.25 20.19
C HIS A 123 2.71 -10.10 20.45
N LEU A 124 1.70 -9.93 19.59
CA LEU A 124 0.66 -8.91 19.80
C LEU A 124 -0.11 -9.16 21.10
N ALA A 125 -0.51 -10.41 21.35
CA ALA A 125 -1.21 -10.77 22.57
C ALA A 125 -0.40 -10.48 23.84
N GLU A 126 0.91 -10.72 23.82
CA GLU A 126 1.81 -10.43 24.94
C GLU A 126 2.04 -8.92 25.12
N VAL A 127 2.34 -8.18 24.04
CA VAL A 127 2.68 -6.75 24.12
C VAL A 127 1.48 -5.91 24.54
N TYR A 128 0.30 -6.21 24.00
CA TYR A 128 -0.93 -5.46 24.26
C TYR A 128 -1.83 -6.12 25.31
N ALA A 129 -1.36 -7.18 25.96
CA ALA A 129 -2.13 -7.92 26.99
C ALA A 129 -3.56 -8.27 26.55
N LEU A 130 -3.72 -8.73 25.30
CA LEU A 130 -5.01 -9.01 24.70
C LEU A 130 -5.72 -10.16 25.43
N GLU A 131 -7.03 -10.06 25.59
CA GLU A 131 -7.86 -11.16 26.10
C GLU A 131 -7.91 -12.31 25.06
N GLU A 132 -8.14 -13.54 25.53
CA GLU A 132 -8.19 -14.74 24.66
C GLU A 132 -9.17 -14.59 23.49
N LYS A 133 -10.31 -13.92 23.71
CA LYS A 133 -11.32 -13.66 22.66
C LYS A 133 -10.80 -12.73 21.55
N ASP A 134 -9.94 -11.77 21.92
CA ASP A 134 -9.39 -10.77 21.00
C ASP A 134 -8.11 -11.28 20.31
N ALA A 135 -7.55 -12.39 20.78
CA ALA A 135 -6.39 -13.07 20.22
C ALA A 135 -6.75 -14.40 19.53
N ALA A 136 -8.01 -14.61 19.17
CA ALA A 136 -8.44 -15.85 18.51
C ALA A 136 -7.88 -16.00 17.10
N THR A 137 -7.77 -14.90 16.37
CA THR A 137 -7.11 -14.83 15.06
C THR A 137 -6.19 -13.62 14.97
N LEU A 138 -5.24 -13.61 14.02
CA LEU A 138 -4.39 -12.45 13.80
C LEU A 138 -5.22 -11.21 13.44
N GLN A 139 -6.31 -11.37 12.73
CA GLN A 139 -7.20 -10.26 12.38
C GLN A 139 -7.90 -9.69 13.62
N ASP A 140 -8.39 -10.54 14.52
CA ASP A 140 -9.01 -10.08 15.76
C ASP A 140 -8.00 -9.33 16.63
N ALA A 141 -6.77 -9.86 16.76
CA ALA A 141 -5.70 -9.19 17.50
C ALA A 141 -5.34 -7.82 16.90
N LEU A 142 -5.20 -7.73 15.58
CA LEU A 142 -4.93 -6.46 14.90
C LEU A 142 -6.06 -5.45 15.09
N MET A 143 -7.32 -5.89 15.05
CA MET A 143 -8.47 -5.02 15.31
C MET A 143 -8.53 -4.56 16.77
N ALA A 144 -8.23 -5.43 17.73
CA ALA A 144 -8.18 -5.07 19.14
C ALA A 144 -7.11 -4.02 19.43
N VAL A 145 -5.89 -4.23 18.90
CA VAL A 145 -4.79 -3.26 19.01
C VAL A 145 -5.14 -1.93 18.34
N ALA A 146 -5.75 -1.96 17.14
CA ALA A 146 -6.16 -0.75 16.46
C ALA A 146 -7.19 0.06 17.28
N ARG A 147 -8.17 -0.62 17.90
CA ARG A 147 -9.15 0.04 18.77
C ARG A 147 -8.50 0.68 20.01
N GLU A 148 -7.55 -0.01 20.62
CA GLU A 148 -6.81 0.52 21.77
C GLU A 148 -6.03 1.77 21.37
N MET A 149 -5.30 1.72 20.25
CA MET A 149 -4.55 2.89 19.73
C MET A 149 -5.47 4.08 19.42
N VAL A 150 -6.66 3.85 18.87
CA VAL A 150 -7.64 4.92 18.61
C VAL A 150 -8.19 5.47 19.92
N ASN A 151 -8.53 4.60 20.89
CA ASN A 151 -9.05 5.03 22.19
C ASN A 151 -8.04 5.88 22.96
N ASP A 152 -6.76 5.53 22.92
CA ASP A 152 -5.69 6.28 23.58
C ASP A 152 -5.49 7.69 22.98
N ASN A 153 -5.86 7.86 21.72
CA ASN A 153 -5.73 9.13 20.97
C ASN A 153 -7.10 9.68 20.53
N LEU A 154 -8.17 9.28 21.20
CA LEU A 154 -9.55 9.57 20.76
C LEU A 154 -9.82 11.06 20.61
N GLU A 155 -9.33 11.90 21.54
CA GLU A 155 -9.52 13.35 21.46
C GLU A 155 -8.88 13.95 20.20
N GLU A 156 -7.66 13.54 19.86
CA GLU A 156 -6.96 13.97 18.65
C GLU A 156 -7.68 13.54 17.37
N TYR A 157 -8.20 12.31 17.35
CA TYR A 157 -8.98 11.81 16.22
C TYR A 157 -10.34 12.50 16.10
N LEU A 158 -11.02 12.78 17.20
CA LEU A 158 -12.30 13.47 17.19
C LEU A 158 -12.16 14.93 16.73
N ASP A 159 -11.13 15.63 17.17
CA ASP A 159 -10.81 16.97 16.69
C ASP A 159 -10.56 16.98 15.17
N GLY A 160 -9.87 15.98 14.65
CA GLY A 160 -9.66 15.78 13.21
C GLY A 160 -10.96 15.46 12.45
N LEU A 161 -11.88 14.73 13.04
CA LEU A 161 -13.16 14.34 12.46
C LEU A 161 -14.20 15.46 12.48
N GLU A 162 -14.16 16.36 13.47
CA GLU A 162 -15.07 17.55 13.52
C GLU A 162 -14.93 18.42 12.27
N TYR A 163 -13.77 18.38 11.62
CA TYR A 163 -13.53 19.05 10.33
C TYR A 163 -13.94 18.22 9.10
N ALA A 164 -14.20 16.93 9.24
CA ALA A 164 -14.34 16.04 8.09
C ALA A 164 -15.79 15.65 7.78
N VAL A 165 -16.66 15.33 8.75
CA VAL A 165 -18.03 14.85 8.45
C VAL A 165 -18.99 15.02 9.64
N GLU A 166 -20.06 15.77 9.48
CA GLU A 166 -21.28 15.59 10.26
C GLU A 166 -21.89 14.21 9.94
N GLY A 167 -21.69 13.22 10.80
CA GLY A 167 -22.43 11.95 10.73
C GLY A 167 -21.62 10.66 10.60
N THR A 168 -20.36 10.63 11.00
CA THR A 168 -19.56 9.39 10.98
C THR A 168 -20.01 8.45 12.12
N TYR A 169 -20.41 7.22 11.76
CA TYR A 169 -20.81 6.18 12.71
C TYR A 169 -19.58 5.39 13.21
N LEU A 170 -19.74 4.66 14.33
CA LEU A 170 -18.69 3.83 14.94
C LEU A 170 -18.08 2.79 13.98
N GLU A 171 -18.83 2.36 12.98
CA GLU A 171 -18.35 1.46 11.91
C GLU A 171 -17.21 2.10 11.08
N ASP A 172 -17.24 3.41 10.89
CA ASP A 172 -16.18 4.12 10.17
C ASP A 172 -14.90 4.25 11.00
N LEU A 173 -15.02 4.33 12.34
CA LEU A 173 -13.87 4.33 13.24
C LEU A 173 -13.12 3.00 13.21
N ASP A 174 -13.82 1.87 13.15
CA ASP A 174 -13.20 0.55 13.00
C ASP A 174 -12.42 0.44 11.69
N ALA A 175 -12.96 0.96 10.59
CA ALA A 175 -12.27 0.99 9.30
C ALA A 175 -11.02 1.87 9.31
N VAL A 176 -11.09 3.05 9.91
CA VAL A 176 -9.95 3.97 10.07
C VAL A 176 -8.85 3.34 10.92
N SER A 177 -9.22 2.70 12.02
CA SER A 177 -8.28 2.01 12.92
C SER A 177 -7.53 0.88 12.20
N TYR A 178 -8.24 0.08 11.41
CA TYR A 178 -7.64 -1.00 10.64
C TYR A 178 -6.65 -0.48 9.59
N THR A 179 -7.01 0.60 8.89
CA THR A 179 -6.13 1.20 7.87
C THR A 179 -4.88 1.82 8.50
N HIS A 180 -5.01 2.44 9.67
CA HIS A 180 -3.88 3.01 10.41
C HIS A 180 -2.88 1.93 10.83
N LEU A 181 -3.37 0.82 11.37
CA LEU A 181 -2.52 -0.31 11.75
C LEU A 181 -1.82 -0.93 10.53
N ARG A 182 -2.53 -1.12 9.43
CA ARG A 182 -1.91 -1.61 8.17
C ARG A 182 -0.82 -0.68 7.64
N ALA A 183 -1.01 0.63 7.77
CA ALA A 183 0.01 1.61 7.40
C ALA A 183 1.28 1.46 8.26
N HIS A 184 1.12 1.22 9.57
CA HIS A 184 2.25 0.95 10.48
C HIS A 184 2.95 -0.38 10.19
N GLU A 185 2.22 -1.44 9.87
CA GLU A 185 2.81 -2.71 9.44
C GLU A 185 3.66 -2.54 8.18
N THR A 186 3.18 -1.75 7.24
CA THR A 186 3.92 -1.46 6.00
C THR A 186 5.18 -0.63 6.28
N ALA A 187 5.12 0.33 7.20
CA ALA A 187 6.25 1.15 7.62
C ALA A 187 7.27 0.37 8.47
N ALA A 188 6.85 -0.59 9.29
CA ALA A 188 7.74 -1.42 10.11
C ALA A 188 8.51 -2.47 9.30
N ASN A 189 8.10 -2.74 8.06
CA ASN A 189 8.76 -3.66 7.13
C ASN A 189 9.73 -2.96 6.15
N LEU A 190 10.03 -1.67 6.37
CA LEU A 190 11.05 -0.87 5.69
C LEU A 190 12.34 -0.86 6.50
#